data_69272c1e44abb53552231800f352c809
#
_entry.id   69272c1e44abb53552231800f352c809
#
_cell.length_a   1.000
_cell.length_b   1.000
_cell.length_c   1.000
_cell.angle_alpha   90.00
_cell.angle_beta   90.00
_cell.angle_gamma   90.00
#
_symmetry.space_group_name_H-M   'P 1'
#
loop_
_entity.id
_entity.type
_entity.pdbx_description
1 polymer ?
#
loop_
_entity_poly.entity_id
_entity_poly.type
_entity_poly.pdbx_seq_one_letter_code
_entity_poly.pdbx_strand_id
1 'polypeptide(L)'
;MAAARLAPDKSVSAVVLRKMLVAGSKMLEVNKESVNALNVFPVPDGDTGTNMSLTMISAMKEVCKNTTNTMEALCQDLTKGALRGARGNSGVILSQILXXXXXXXXXXXXXXA
;
A
#
# COMPACT_ATOMS: atom_id res chain seq x y z
N MET A 1 16.78 -2.77 12.09
CA MET A 1 16.02 -1.60 12.42
C MET A 1 14.89 -1.94 13.37
N ALA A 2 14.86 -1.23 14.48
CA ALA A 2 13.90 -1.57 15.53
C ALA A 2 12.45 -1.38 15.09
N ALA A 3 12.22 -0.46 14.16
CA ALA A 3 10.86 -0.16 13.74
C ALA A 3 10.14 -1.35 13.13
N ALA A 4 10.90 -2.32 12.63
CA ALA A 4 10.29 -3.49 12.02
C ALA A 4 10.03 -4.61 13.02
N ARG A 5 10.40 -4.41 14.26
CA ARG A 5 10.24 -5.47 15.25
C ARG A 5 8.77 -5.64 15.62
N LEU A 6 8.35 -6.89 15.67
CA LEU A 6 6.98 -7.20 16.05
C LEU A 6 6.79 -7.01 17.55
N ALA A 7 5.56 -6.70 17.92
CA ALA A 7 5.19 -6.64 19.31
C ALA A 7 5.32 -8.04 19.93
N PRO A 8 5.34 -8.12 21.28
CA PRO A 8 5.46 -9.41 21.91
C PRO A 8 4.37 -10.40 21.52
N ASP A 9 3.19 -9.92 21.17
CA ASP A 9 2.10 -10.77 20.68
C ASP A 9 2.19 -11.00 19.19
N LYS A 10 3.30 -10.59 18.57
CA LYS A 10 3.58 -10.75 17.16
C LYS A 10 2.61 -9.98 16.27
N SER A 11 2.06 -8.91 16.79
CA SER A 11 1.22 -8.02 16.00
C SER A 11 2.03 -6.81 15.59
N VAL A 12 1.57 -6.15 14.53
CA VAL A 12 2.18 -4.93 14.02
C VAL A 12 1.23 -3.78 14.32
N SER A 13 1.74 -2.73 14.94
CA SER A 13 0.91 -1.57 15.24
C SER A 13 0.60 -0.78 13.98
N ALA A 14 -0.45 0.03 14.05
CA ALA A 14 -0.82 0.87 12.92
C ALA A 14 0.28 1.88 12.59
N VAL A 15 0.95 2.39 13.61
CA VAL A 15 2.04 3.34 13.39
C VAL A 15 3.15 2.69 12.57
N VAL A 16 3.54 1.48 12.97
CA VAL A 16 4.60 0.78 12.24
C VAL A 16 4.16 0.44 10.82
N LEU A 17 2.94 -0.04 10.68
CA LEU A 17 2.45 -0.38 9.34
C LEU A 17 2.41 0.84 8.44
N ARG A 18 1.98 1.99 8.99
CA ARG A 18 2.00 3.22 8.19
C ARG A 18 3.40 3.55 7.70
N LYS A 19 4.37 3.44 8.59
CA LYS A 19 5.76 3.71 8.20
C LYS A 19 6.24 2.74 7.13
N MET A 20 5.86 1.47 7.25
CA MET A 20 6.24 0.47 6.26
C MET A 20 5.63 0.79 4.90
N LEU A 21 4.37 1.21 4.89
CA LEU A 21 3.69 1.54 3.65
C LEU A 21 4.32 2.76 2.98
N VAL A 22 4.65 3.77 3.78
CA VAL A 22 5.30 4.97 3.24
C VAL A 22 6.65 4.60 2.65
N ALA A 23 7.43 3.79 3.37
CA ALA A 23 8.74 3.37 2.87
C ALA A 23 8.61 2.56 1.59
N GLY A 24 7.64 1.66 1.54
CA GLY A 24 7.42 0.87 0.33
C GLY A 24 7.00 1.73 -0.85
N SER A 25 6.17 2.73 -0.59
CA SER A 25 5.76 3.64 -1.64
C SER A 25 6.96 4.41 -2.20
N LYS A 26 7.86 4.83 -1.33
CA LYS A 26 9.06 5.53 -1.79
C LYS A 26 9.99 4.61 -2.58
N MET A 27 10.12 3.37 -2.14
CA MET A 27 10.95 2.40 -2.88
C MET A 27 10.38 2.15 -4.26
N LEU A 28 9.05 2.07 -4.37
CA LEU A 28 8.43 1.87 -5.66
C LEU A 28 8.67 3.09 -6.56
N GLU A 29 8.55 4.27 -6.00
CA GLU A 29 8.78 5.49 -6.77
C GLU A 29 10.22 5.57 -7.27
N VAL A 30 11.16 5.23 -6.41
CA VAL A 30 12.58 5.27 -6.78
C VAL A 30 12.87 4.26 -7.88
N ASN A 31 12.22 3.12 -7.86
CA ASN A 31 12.50 2.04 -8.79
C ASN A 31 11.51 1.97 -9.96
N LYS A 32 10.65 2.96 -10.12
CA LYS A 32 9.59 2.86 -11.12
C LYS A 32 10.12 2.74 -12.55
N GLU A 33 11.24 3.37 -12.84
CA GLU A 33 11.80 3.27 -14.19
C GLU A 33 12.31 1.87 -14.47
N SER A 34 12.92 1.23 -13.47
CA SER A 34 13.35 -0.16 -13.62
C SER A 34 12.16 -1.08 -13.87
N VAL A 35 11.08 -0.87 -13.13
CA VAL A 35 9.88 -1.68 -13.32
C VAL A 35 9.26 -1.41 -14.68
N ASN A 36 9.23 -0.14 -15.10
CA ASN A 36 8.72 0.20 -16.42
C ASN A 36 9.49 -0.55 -17.52
N ALA A 37 10.80 -0.65 -17.37
CA ALA A 37 11.63 -1.29 -18.37
C ALA A 37 11.32 -2.78 -18.53
N LEU A 38 10.77 -3.40 -17.50
CA LEU A 38 10.42 -4.82 -17.55
C LEU A 38 9.02 -5.06 -18.14
N ASN A 39 8.30 -4.01 -18.44
CA ASN A 39 6.91 -4.11 -18.90
C ASN A 39 6.87 -4.39 -20.38
N VAL A 40 6.92 -5.68 -20.73
CA VAL A 40 6.92 -6.09 -22.13
C VAL A 40 5.68 -6.89 -22.53
N PHE A 41 4.91 -7.37 -21.57
CA PHE A 41 3.70 -8.14 -21.82
C PHE A 41 2.53 -7.57 -21.05
N PRO A 42 1.35 -7.67 -21.57
CA PRO A 42 1.01 -8.10 -22.94
C PRO A 42 1.30 -7.02 -23.98
N VAL A 43 1.41 -5.78 -23.54
CA VAL A 43 1.72 -4.66 -24.41
C VAL A 43 2.92 -3.93 -23.79
N PRO A 44 3.96 -3.64 -24.57
CA PRO A 44 5.15 -3.00 -24.00
C PRO A 44 4.97 -1.49 -23.83
N ASP A 45 4.00 -1.11 -23.00
CA ASP A 45 3.72 0.29 -22.74
C ASP A 45 4.79 0.95 -21.86
N GLY A 46 5.48 0.13 -21.04
CA GLY A 46 6.52 0.67 -20.20
C GLY A 46 6.00 1.57 -19.09
N ASP A 47 4.81 1.28 -18.57
CA ASP A 47 4.21 2.16 -17.57
C ASP A 47 3.78 1.43 -16.30
N THR A 48 4.17 0.18 -16.13
CA THR A 48 3.77 -0.58 -14.95
C THR A 48 4.23 0.10 -13.67
N GLY A 49 5.50 0.47 -13.61
CA GLY A 49 6.04 1.12 -12.42
C GLY A 49 5.41 2.46 -12.17
N THR A 50 5.21 3.24 -13.23
CA THR A 50 4.57 4.54 -13.09
C THR A 50 3.16 4.39 -12.55
N ASN A 51 2.38 3.46 -13.10
CA ASN A 51 1.01 3.28 -12.66
C ASN A 51 0.93 2.79 -11.22
N MET A 52 1.78 1.85 -10.85
CA MET A 52 1.80 1.37 -9.48
C MET A 52 2.23 2.48 -8.52
N SER A 53 3.22 3.26 -8.91
CA SER A 53 3.70 4.35 -8.07
C SER A 53 2.62 5.40 -7.86
N LEU A 54 1.91 5.78 -8.91
CA LEU A 54 0.83 6.76 -8.78
C LEU A 54 -0.31 6.23 -7.92
N THR A 55 -0.60 4.94 -8.03
CA THR A 55 -1.62 4.32 -7.20
C THR A 55 -1.22 4.38 -5.73
N MET A 56 0.04 4.07 -5.42
CA MET A 56 0.52 4.14 -4.05
C MET A 56 0.56 5.57 -3.53
N ILE A 57 0.91 6.52 -4.38
CA ILE A 57 0.91 7.93 -3.94
C ILE A 57 -0.50 8.34 -3.53
N SER A 58 -1.50 7.94 -4.32
CA SER A 58 -2.87 8.24 -3.97
C SER A 58 -3.27 7.60 -2.64
N ALA A 59 -2.88 6.34 -2.45
CA ALA A 59 -3.19 5.66 -1.20
C ALA A 59 -2.51 6.36 -0.02
N MET A 60 -1.26 6.76 -0.19
CA MET A 60 -0.53 7.42 0.89
C MET A 60 -1.08 8.79 1.21
N LYS A 61 -1.56 9.52 0.22
CA LYS A 61 -2.19 10.80 0.48
C LYS A 61 -3.37 10.65 1.42
N GLU A 62 -4.17 9.62 1.19
CA GLU A 62 -5.33 9.40 2.04
C GLU A 62 -4.92 8.95 3.44
N VAL A 63 -3.94 8.06 3.50
CA VAL A 63 -3.45 7.58 4.79
C VAL A 63 -2.87 8.71 5.62
N CYS A 64 -2.15 9.62 4.99
CA CYS A 64 -1.46 10.68 5.72
C CYS A 64 -2.38 11.84 6.11
N LYS A 65 -3.56 11.92 5.53
CA LYS A 65 -4.54 12.92 5.95
C LYS A 65 -5.04 12.66 7.36
N ASN A 66 -5.14 11.40 7.73
CA ASN A 66 -5.76 11.01 8.98
C ASN A 66 -4.68 10.74 10.01
N THR A 67 -4.78 11.37 11.17
CA THR A 67 -3.79 11.17 12.22
C THR A 67 -4.21 10.09 13.22
N THR A 68 -5.37 9.50 13.03
CA THR A 68 -5.82 8.42 13.89
C THR A 68 -4.94 7.20 13.69
N ASN A 69 -4.38 6.67 14.77
CA ASN A 69 -3.44 5.57 14.69
C ASN A 69 -4.08 4.24 15.06
N THR A 70 -5.23 3.96 14.46
CA THR A 70 -5.85 2.66 14.60
C THR A 70 -5.68 1.88 13.31
N MET A 71 -5.59 0.57 13.45
CA MET A 71 -5.46 -0.28 12.27
C MET A 71 -6.67 -0.15 11.36
N GLU A 72 -7.85 -0.04 11.97
CA GLU A 72 -9.08 0.07 11.21
C GLU A 72 -9.08 1.33 10.33
N ALA A 73 -8.72 2.47 10.92
CA ALA A 73 -8.69 3.72 10.16
C ALA A 73 -7.63 3.66 9.07
N LEU A 74 -6.49 3.09 9.38
CA LEU A 74 -5.41 2.95 8.41
C LEU A 74 -5.87 2.11 7.22
N CYS A 75 -6.50 0.99 7.48
CA CYS A 75 -6.96 0.10 6.41
C CYS A 75 -8.04 0.76 5.55
N GLN A 76 -8.95 1.49 6.19
CA GLN A 76 -9.98 2.19 5.44
C GLN A 76 -9.39 3.26 4.53
N ASP A 77 -8.45 4.03 5.06
CA ASP A 77 -7.82 5.09 4.27
C ASP A 77 -6.99 4.52 3.14
N LEU A 78 -6.26 3.46 3.41
CA LEU A 78 -5.45 2.81 2.39
C LEU A 78 -6.31 2.31 1.25
N THR A 79 -7.40 1.63 1.60
CA THR A 79 -8.32 1.09 0.60
C THR A 79 -8.93 2.21 -0.22
N LYS A 80 -9.43 3.24 0.46
CA LYS A 80 -10.08 4.35 -0.22
C LYS A 80 -9.13 5.05 -1.18
N GLY A 81 -7.94 5.34 -0.72
CA GLY A 81 -6.97 6.05 -1.54
C GLY A 81 -6.51 5.22 -2.72
N ALA A 82 -6.29 3.92 -2.51
CA ALA A 82 -5.85 3.05 -3.59
C ALA A 82 -6.94 2.89 -4.65
N LEU A 83 -8.19 2.71 -4.22
CA LEU A 83 -9.27 2.55 -5.19
C LEU A 83 -9.51 3.81 -5.99
N ARG A 84 -9.44 4.97 -5.35
CA ARG A 84 -9.67 6.22 -6.06
C ARG A 84 -8.57 6.52 -7.07
N GLY A 85 -7.35 6.16 -6.74
CA GLY A 85 -6.22 6.52 -7.57
C GLY A 85 -5.64 5.41 -8.41
N ALA A 86 -6.34 4.27 -8.50
CA ALA A 86 -5.79 3.15 -9.27
C ALA A 86 -5.59 3.56 -10.73
N ARG A 87 -4.40 3.32 -11.23
CA ARG A 87 -4.01 3.71 -12.58
C ARG A 87 -3.54 2.51 -13.35
N GLY A 88 -4.16 2.29 -14.52
CA GLY A 88 -3.76 1.21 -15.39
C GLY A 88 -4.08 -0.15 -14.80
N ASN A 89 -3.76 -1.19 -15.56
CA ASN A 89 -4.03 -2.55 -15.09
C ASN A 89 -3.21 -2.88 -13.85
N SER A 90 -1.94 -2.50 -13.84
CA SER A 90 -1.09 -2.80 -12.70
C SER A 90 -1.54 -2.06 -11.45
N GLY A 91 -2.00 -0.82 -11.60
CA GLY A 91 -2.51 -0.08 -10.46
C GLY A 91 -3.79 -0.67 -9.92
N VAL A 92 -4.68 -1.11 -10.81
CA VAL A 92 -5.91 -1.76 -10.38
C VAL A 92 -5.60 -3.06 -9.63
N ILE A 93 -4.67 -3.84 -10.15
CA ILE A 93 -4.28 -5.09 -9.48
C ILE A 93 -3.69 -4.77 -8.11
N LEU A 94 -2.82 -3.78 -8.03
CA LEU A 94 -2.24 -3.39 -6.75
C LEU A 94 -3.32 -2.96 -5.77
N SER A 95 -4.30 -2.18 -6.24
CA SER A 95 -5.37 -1.73 -5.35
C SER A 95 -6.16 -2.90 -4.81
N GLN A 96 -6.37 -3.93 -5.63
CA GLN A 96 -7.07 -5.14 -5.19
C GLN A 96 -6.26 -5.90 -4.14
N ILE A 97 -4.97 -5.97 -4.33
CA ILE A 97 -4.10 -6.62 -3.36
C ILE A 97 -4.15 -5.88 -2.03
N LEU A 98 -4.05 -4.60 -2.10
CA LEU A 98 -4.14 -3.80 -0.87
C LEU A 98 -5.49 -3.93 -0.19
N UNK A 99 -6.38 -4.03 -0.92
CA UNK A 99 -7.69 -4.14 -0.34
C UNK A 99 -7.91 -5.45 0.31
N UNK A 100 -7.24 -6.41 -0.22
CA UNK A 100 -7.27 -7.73 0.27
C UNK A 100 -6.43 -7.87 1.50
N UNK A 101 -5.49 -7.12 1.56
CA UNK A 101 -4.62 -7.10 2.65
C UNK A 101 -5.21 -6.35 3.77
N UNK A 102 -5.88 -5.39 3.49
CA UNK A 102 -6.53 -4.60 4.42
C UNK A 102 -7.78 -5.22 4.98
N UNK A 103 -8.37 -5.90 4.28
CA UNK A 103 -9.52 -6.64 4.68
C UNK A 103 -9.18 -7.78 5.57
N UNK A 104 -8.11 -8.29 5.35
CA UNK A 104 -7.52 -9.34 6.09
C UNK A 104 -6.95 -8.83 7.38
N UNK A 105 -6.50 -7.75 7.31
CA UNK A 105 -5.95 -7.15 8.43
C UNK A 105 -7.00 -6.59 9.34
N UNK A 106 -7.94 -6.16 8.81
CA UNK A 106 -9.05 -5.70 9.54
C UNK A 106 -9.89 -6.76 10.16
N UNK A 107 -9.87 -7.70 9.54
CA UNK A 107 -10.53 -8.90 9.99
C UNK A 107 -9.75 -9.59 11.08
N UNK A 108 -8.64 -9.52 10.96
CA UNK A 108 -7.71 -10.03 11.91
C UNK A 108 -7.64 -9.17 13.13
N UNK A 109 -7.82 -8.08 12.91
CA UNK A 109 -7.87 -7.16 13.95
C UNK A 109 -9.13 -7.23 14.73
N UNK A 110 -10.03 -7.44 14.19
CA UNK A 110 -11.30 -7.67 14.79
C UNK A 110 -11.38 -8.94 15.51
N UNK A 111 -10.75 -9.72 15.06
CA UNK A 111 -10.57 -11.02 15.60
C UNK A 111 -9.58 -11.06 16.71
N UNK A 112 -8.85 -10.36 16.69
CA UNK A 112 -7.80 -10.28 17.62
C UNK A 112 -8.13 -9.35 18.69
N ALA A 113 -9.01 -8.61 18.52
CA ALA A 113 -9.49 -7.70 19.52
C ALA A 113 -10.53 -8.37 20.42
#